data_1aefeac2ed87feb2a788f312e40e80df
#
_entry.id   1aefeac2ed87feb2a788f312e40e80df
#
_cell.length_a   1.000
_cell.length_b   1.000
_cell.length_c   1.000
_cell.angle_alpha   90.00
_cell.angle_beta   90.00
_cell.angle_gamma   90.00
#
_symmetry.space_group_name_H-M   'P 1'
#
loop_
_entity.id
_entity.type
_entity.pdbx_description
1 polymer ?
#
loop_
_entity_poly.entity_id
_entity_poly.type
_entity_poly.pdbx_seq_one_letter_code
_entity_poly.pdbx_strand_id
1 'polypeptide(L)'
;MATKAFHECLLDVYHGEMAGEAAFEGMLARAEDAQQRYIVGSLLQFETEGKAKLRPLLMRYDLSMRDDAESMSGAAAAAGQLNALLWVERFSALGDLVRRSYLPRYQELATLVSADEDPEAARIAAFMGAHERALVALSDNIVAGAPDPAAPVSALLSFPLPRPAR
;
A
#
# COMPACT_ATOMS: atom_id res chain seq x y z
N MET A 1 -4.38 1.27 26.70
CA MET A 1 -3.04 0.72 26.36
C MET A 1 -3.16 -0.15 25.12
N ALA A 2 -2.30 0.02 24.12
CA ALA A 2 -2.35 -0.79 22.91
C ALA A 2 -2.21 -2.29 23.25
N THR A 3 -3.03 -3.12 22.63
CA THR A 3 -3.09 -4.56 22.90
C THR A 3 -2.03 -5.31 22.08
N LYS A 4 -1.71 -6.55 22.48
CA LYS A 4 -0.83 -7.44 21.68
C LYS A 4 -1.37 -7.61 20.26
N ALA A 5 -2.69 -7.78 20.11
CA ALA A 5 -3.33 -7.90 18.80
C ALA A 5 -3.11 -6.66 17.91
N PHE A 6 -3.17 -5.45 18.51
CA PHE A 6 -2.85 -4.21 17.79
C PHE A 6 -1.39 -4.18 17.32
N HIS A 7 -0.44 -4.56 18.20
CA HIS A 7 0.98 -4.58 17.83
C HIS A 7 1.28 -5.57 16.70
N GLU A 8 0.71 -6.77 16.75
CA GLU A 8 0.84 -7.78 15.69
C GLU A 8 0.26 -7.27 14.37
N CYS A 9 -0.95 -6.69 14.42
CA CYS A 9 -1.59 -6.13 13.24
C CYS A 9 -0.80 -4.94 12.66
N LEU A 10 -0.26 -4.07 13.51
CA LEU A 10 0.56 -2.93 13.10
C LEU A 10 1.84 -3.38 12.38
N LEU A 11 2.50 -4.43 12.87
CA LEU A 11 3.66 -5.03 12.20
C LEU A 11 3.29 -5.65 10.85
N ASP A 12 2.18 -6.40 10.78
CA ASP A 12 1.72 -7.00 9.53
C ASP A 12 1.44 -5.93 8.47
N VAL A 13 0.78 -4.83 8.86
CA VAL A 13 0.53 -3.68 7.97
C VAL A 13 1.84 -3.04 7.52
N TYR A 14 2.80 -2.84 8.43
CA TYR A 14 4.10 -2.28 8.06
C TYR A 14 4.89 -3.17 7.09
N HIS A 15 4.87 -4.49 7.30
CA HIS A 15 5.47 -5.46 6.37
C HIS A 15 4.73 -5.48 5.02
N GLY A 16 3.42 -5.27 5.02
CA GLY A 16 2.62 -5.09 3.80
C GLY A 16 3.12 -3.91 2.95
N GLU A 17 3.33 -2.73 3.57
CA GLU A 17 3.87 -1.55 2.89
C GLU A 17 5.28 -1.81 2.32
N MET A 18 6.12 -2.53 3.04
CA MET A 18 7.45 -2.91 2.56
C MET A 18 7.37 -3.83 1.35
N ALA A 19 6.48 -4.82 1.40
CA ALA A 19 6.23 -5.73 0.29
C ALA A 19 5.68 -5.00 -0.93
N GLY A 20 4.74 -4.08 -0.73
CA GLY A 20 4.18 -3.22 -1.77
C GLY A 20 5.25 -2.33 -2.43
N GLU A 21 6.08 -1.67 -1.63
CA GLU A 21 7.19 -0.84 -2.14
C GLU A 21 8.13 -1.65 -3.04
N ALA A 22 8.58 -2.83 -2.60
CA ALA A 22 9.44 -3.71 -3.39
C ALA A 22 8.76 -4.19 -4.68
N ALA A 23 7.47 -4.51 -4.61
CA ALA A 23 6.69 -4.93 -5.78
C ALA A 23 6.57 -3.81 -6.81
N PHE A 24 6.22 -2.58 -6.38
CA PHE A 24 6.06 -1.44 -7.28
C PHE A 24 7.40 -0.91 -7.81
N GLU A 25 8.50 -1.04 -7.07
CA GLU A 25 9.84 -0.78 -7.61
C GLU A 25 10.16 -1.71 -8.78
N GLY A 26 9.88 -3.01 -8.63
CA GLY A 26 10.03 -4.00 -9.70
C GLY A 26 9.11 -3.75 -10.89
N MET A 27 7.88 -3.28 -10.67
CA MET A 27 6.94 -2.91 -11.72
C MET A 27 7.37 -1.63 -12.44
N LEU A 28 7.91 -0.63 -11.72
CA LEU A 28 8.36 0.64 -12.27
C LEU A 28 9.51 0.44 -13.27
N ALA A 29 10.41 -0.49 -12.98
CA ALA A 29 11.51 -0.85 -13.87
C ALA A 29 11.06 -1.41 -15.25
N ARG A 30 9.78 -1.80 -15.36
CA ARG A 30 9.16 -2.39 -16.57
C ARG A 30 8.09 -1.49 -17.18
N ALA A 31 7.93 -0.27 -16.70
CA ALA A 31 6.97 0.67 -17.23
C ALA A 31 7.38 1.14 -18.65
N GLU A 32 6.48 0.98 -19.61
CA GLU A 32 6.76 1.16 -21.05
C GLU A 32 6.62 2.62 -21.49
N ASP A 33 5.72 3.37 -20.85
CA ASP A 33 5.42 4.75 -21.21
C ASP A 33 5.34 5.69 -20.00
N ALA A 34 5.15 6.98 -20.27
CA ALA A 34 5.07 8.00 -19.22
C ALA A 34 3.87 7.84 -18.30
N GLN A 35 2.74 7.34 -18.81
CA GLN A 35 1.53 7.12 -18.02
C GLN A 35 1.70 5.93 -17.08
N GLN A 36 2.26 4.83 -17.56
CA GLN A 36 2.59 3.68 -16.72
C GLN A 36 3.60 4.06 -15.63
N ARG A 37 4.65 4.83 -15.98
CA ARG A 37 5.62 5.34 -15.00
C ARG A 37 4.98 6.21 -13.94
N TYR A 38 4.05 7.09 -14.32
CA TYR A 38 3.32 7.93 -13.38
C TYR A 38 2.45 7.11 -12.43
N ILE A 39 1.69 6.14 -12.96
CA ILE A 39 0.80 5.29 -12.15
C ILE A 39 1.61 4.44 -11.16
N VAL A 40 2.61 3.69 -11.65
CA VAL A 40 3.41 2.80 -10.80
C VAL A 40 4.31 3.61 -9.86
N GLY A 41 4.86 4.73 -10.32
CA GLY A 41 5.62 5.65 -9.46
C GLY A 41 4.76 6.24 -8.33
N SER A 42 3.49 6.56 -8.61
CA SER A 42 2.54 7.01 -7.59
C SER A 42 2.24 5.92 -6.56
N LEU A 43 2.14 4.66 -6.98
CA LEU A 43 1.99 3.52 -6.07
C LEU A 43 3.26 3.32 -5.23
N LEU A 44 4.44 3.38 -5.82
CA LEU A 44 5.72 3.29 -5.08
C LEU A 44 5.82 4.40 -4.03
N GLN A 45 5.52 5.65 -4.42
CA GLN A 45 5.48 6.79 -3.48
C GLN A 45 4.45 6.57 -2.36
N PHE A 46 3.33 5.95 -2.69
CA PHE A 46 2.24 5.69 -1.76
C PHE A 46 2.65 4.74 -0.64
N GLU A 47 3.30 3.62 -0.97
CA GLU A 47 3.86 2.66 0.00
C GLU A 47 4.97 3.30 0.85
N THR A 48 5.84 4.10 0.22
CA THR A 48 6.90 4.83 0.92
C THR A 48 6.32 5.79 1.98
N GLU A 49 5.26 6.54 1.63
CA GLU A 49 4.58 7.43 2.57
C GLU A 49 3.80 6.66 3.64
N GLY A 50 3.19 5.53 3.30
CA GLY A 50 2.51 4.62 4.23
C GLY A 50 3.48 4.15 5.32
N LYS A 51 4.63 3.62 4.93
CA LYS A 51 5.71 3.26 5.88
C LYS A 51 6.14 4.42 6.75
N ALA A 52 6.34 5.60 6.16
CA ALA A 52 6.77 6.78 6.90
C ALA A 52 5.76 7.18 7.98
N LYS A 53 4.45 7.02 7.71
CA LYS A 53 3.38 7.30 8.68
C LYS A 53 3.31 6.27 9.82
N LEU A 54 3.67 5.01 9.55
CA LEU A 54 3.65 3.93 10.54
C LEU A 54 4.85 3.97 11.51
N ARG A 55 6.02 4.39 11.04
CA ARG A 55 7.28 4.38 11.81
C ARG A 55 7.20 5.07 13.18
N PRO A 56 6.57 6.24 13.36
CA PRO A 56 6.42 6.84 14.68
C PRO A 56 5.68 5.95 15.68
N LEU A 57 4.66 5.20 15.22
CA LEU A 57 3.94 4.26 16.07
C LEU A 57 4.81 3.06 16.44
N LEU A 58 5.53 2.49 15.47
CA LEU A 58 6.45 1.37 15.73
C LEU A 58 7.50 1.76 16.78
N MET A 59 8.10 2.94 16.64
CA MET A 59 9.05 3.47 17.62
C MET A 59 8.42 3.63 19.00
N ARG A 60 7.22 4.20 19.07
CA ARG A 60 6.51 4.45 20.33
C ARG A 60 6.15 3.16 21.07
N TYR A 61 5.87 2.09 20.36
CA TYR A 61 5.52 0.79 20.92
C TYR A 61 6.72 -0.18 21.01
N ASP A 62 7.95 0.30 20.76
CA ASP A 62 9.19 -0.50 20.78
C ASP A 62 9.11 -1.73 19.85
N LEU A 63 8.51 -1.53 18.67
CA LEU A 63 8.37 -2.55 17.65
C LEU A 63 9.49 -2.46 16.60
N SER A 64 9.90 -3.61 16.09
CA SER A 64 10.97 -3.69 15.08
C SER A 64 10.53 -3.08 13.76
N MET A 65 11.41 -2.27 13.16
CA MET A 65 11.26 -1.78 11.77
C MET A 65 12.15 -2.55 10.78
N ARG A 66 12.63 -3.72 11.19
CA ARG A 66 13.49 -4.55 10.33
C ARG A 66 12.66 -5.28 9.30
N ASP A 67 13.31 -5.51 8.16
CA ASP A 67 12.75 -6.34 7.10
C ASP A 67 12.51 -7.76 7.60
N ASP A 68 11.35 -8.30 7.29
CA ASP A 68 11.10 -9.72 7.38
C ASP A 68 11.49 -10.37 6.05
N ALA A 69 12.58 -11.12 6.07
CA ALA A 69 13.14 -11.73 4.86
C ALA A 69 12.16 -12.70 4.16
N GLU A 70 11.28 -13.37 4.91
CA GLU A 70 10.28 -14.28 4.37
C GLU A 70 9.17 -13.49 3.64
N SER A 71 8.65 -12.46 4.28
CA SER A 71 7.66 -11.56 3.66
C SER A 71 8.20 -10.89 2.40
N MET A 72 9.45 -10.43 2.42
CA MET A 72 10.10 -9.81 1.26
C MET A 72 10.30 -10.80 0.11
N SER A 73 10.67 -12.05 0.41
CA SER A 73 10.80 -13.10 -0.61
C SER A 73 9.46 -13.46 -1.25
N GLY A 74 8.40 -13.57 -0.45
CA GLY A 74 7.03 -13.80 -0.92
C GLY A 74 6.53 -12.63 -1.80
N ALA A 75 6.79 -11.40 -1.40
CA ALA A 75 6.45 -10.21 -2.17
C ALA A 75 7.18 -10.15 -3.53
N ALA A 76 8.47 -10.47 -3.56
CA ALA A 76 9.24 -10.53 -4.81
C ALA A 76 8.70 -11.60 -5.77
N ALA A 77 8.31 -12.76 -5.26
CA ALA A 77 7.70 -13.83 -6.06
C ALA A 77 6.33 -13.40 -6.62
N ALA A 78 5.47 -12.78 -5.80
CA ALA A 78 4.17 -12.25 -6.24
C ALA A 78 4.34 -11.14 -7.27
N ALA A 79 5.28 -10.22 -7.08
CA ALA A 79 5.61 -9.17 -8.05
C ALA A 79 6.08 -9.77 -9.38
N GLY A 80 6.89 -10.83 -9.35
CA GLY A 80 7.32 -11.55 -10.55
C GLY A 80 6.14 -12.13 -11.34
N GLN A 81 5.17 -12.72 -10.66
CA GLN A 81 3.94 -13.25 -11.27
C GLN A 81 3.08 -12.14 -11.87
N LEU A 82 2.85 -11.05 -11.15
CA LEU A 82 2.12 -9.88 -11.65
C LEU A 82 2.79 -9.26 -12.88
N ASN A 83 4.12 -9.17 -12.86
CA ASN A 83 4.89 -8.59 -13.97
C ASN A 83 4.87 -9.43 -15.26
N ALA A 84 4.48 -10.70 -15.19
CA ALA A 84 4.29 -11.55 -16.37
C ALA A 84 2.96 -11.30 -17.10
N LEU A 85 2.02 -10.61 -16.45
CA LEU A 85 0.68 -10.32 -16.99
C LEU A 85 0.69 -9.05 -17.85
N LEU A 86 -0.25 -8.95 -18.78
CA LEU A 86 -0.55 -7.71 -19.50
C LEU A 86 -1.04 -6.63 -18.54
N TRP A 87 -0.93 -5.37 -18.95
CA TRP A 87 -1.18 -4.21 -18.06
C TRP A 87 -2.51 -4.29 -17.32
N VAL A 88 -3.62 -4.47 -18.02
CA VAL A 88 -4.96 -4.53 -17.41
C VAL A 88 -5.13 -5.78 -16.55
N GLU A 89 -4.67 -6.93 -17.01
CA GLU A 89 -4.71 -8.19 -16.26
C GLU A 89 -3.89 -8.11 -14.97
N ARG A 90 -2.74 -7.46 -15.02
CA ARG A 90 -1.86 -7.21 -13.87
C ARG A 90 -2.60 -6.44 -12.77
N PHE A 91 -3.30 -5.37 -13.12
CA PHE A 91 -4.05 -4.58 -12.14
C PHE A 91 -5.33 -5.25 -11.69
N SER A 92 -5.99 -6.04 -12.54
CA SER A 92 -7.09 -6.92 -12.10
C SER A 92 -6.62 -7.91 -11.03
N ALA A 93 -5.51 -8.60 -11.28
CA ALA A 93 -4.92 -9.55 -10.33
C ALA A 93 -4.42 -8.86 -9.05
N LEU A 94 -3.79 -7.68 -9.16
CA LEU A 94 -3.36 -6.88 -8.02
C LEU A 94 -4.55 -6.46 -7.15
N GLY A 95 -5.59 -5.91 -7.73
CA GLY A 95 -6.81 -5.51 -7.01
C GLY A 95 -7.46 -6.69 -6.27
N ASP A 96 -7.50 -7.85 -6.90
CA ASP A 96 -8.02 -9.09 -6.29
C ASP A 96 -7.13 -9.58 -5.14
N LEU A 97 -5.81 -9.51 -5.30
CA LEU A 97 -4.85 -9.87 -4.25
C LEU A 97 -5.03 -8.96 -3.03
N VAL A 98 -5.10 -7.66 -3.25
CA VAL A 98 -5.26 -6.67 -2.17
C VAL A 98 -6.59 -6.87 -1.44
N ARG A 99 -7.70 -7.04 -2.15
CA ARG A 99 -9.01 -7.28 -1.53
C ARG A 99 -9.04 -8.52 -0.64
N ARG A 100 -8.36 -9.59 -1.06
CA ARG A 100 -8.41 -10.87 -0.34
C ARG A 100 -7.40 -10.95 0.80
N SER A 101 -6.21 -10.38 0.63
CA SER A 101 -5.09 -10.67 1.51
C SER A 101 -4.65 -9.49 2.37
N TYR A 102 -4.78 -8.25 1.89
CA TYR A 102 -4.26 -7.06 2.57
C TYR A 102 -5.38 -6.20 3.18
N LEU A 103 -6.36 -5.80 2.39
CA LEU A 103 -7.43 -4.89 2.83
C LEU A 103 -8.13 -5.33 4.14
N PRO A 104 -8.47 -6.62 4.37
CA PRO A 104 -9.06 -7.02 5.65
C PRO A 104 -8.17 -6.72 6.85
N ARG A 105 -6.85 -6.95 6.73
CA ARG A 105 -5.89 -6.72 7.81
C ARG A 105 -5.69 -5.22 8.10
N TYR A 106 -5.67 -4.39 7.06
CA TYR A 106 -5.59 -2.94 7.20
C TYR A 106 -6.85 -2.34 7.80
N GLN A 107 -8.02 -2.91 7.50
CA GLN A 107 -9.28 -2.51 8.12
C GLN A 107 -9.36 -2.94 9.59
N GLU A 108 -8.86 -4.14 9.92
CA GLU A 108 -8.81 -4.67 11.27
C GLU A 108 -7.99 -3.75 12.20
N LEU A 109 -6.87 -3.20 11.73
CA LEU A 109 -6.01 -2.31 12.51
C LEU A 109 -6.81 -1.17 13.16
N ALA A 110 -7.75 -0.56 12.42
CA ALA A 110 -8.60 0.51 12.92
C ALA A 110 -9.61 0.06 14.00
N THR A 111 -9.92 -1.23 14.06
CA THR A 111 -10.84 -1.79 15.08
C THR A 111 -10.12 -2.13 16.39
N LEU A 112 -8.80 -2.22 16.36
CA LEU A 112 -7.96 -2.65 17.49
C LEU A 112 -7.47 -1.50 18.37
N VAL A 113 -7.79 -0.26 18.00
CA VAL A 113 -7.38 0.95 18.73
C VAL A 113 -8.54 1.95 18.83
N SER A 114 -8.74 2.50 20.01
CA SER A 114 -9.75 3.54 20.26
C SER A 114 -9.15 4.94 20.16
N ALA A 115 -9.88 5.87 19.54
CA ALA A 115 -9.51 7.28 19.50
C ALA A 115 -9.51 7.93 20.91
N ASP A 116 -10.29 7.41 21.84
CA ASP A 116 -10.32 7.89 23.22
C ASP A 116 -9.06 7.49 24.01
N GLU A 117 -8.46 6.34 23.67
CA GLU A 117 -7.23 5.85 24.29
C GLU A 117 -5.97 6.36 23.60
N ASP A 118 -5.94 6.35 22.26
CA ASP A 118 -4.80 6.77 21.44
C ASP A 118 -5.28 7.40 20.13
N PRO A 119 -5.59 8.69 20.12
CA PRO A 119 -6.13 9.38 18.95
C PRO A 119 -5.16 9.40 17.76
N GLU A 120 -3.86 9.40 18.00
CA GLU A 120 -2.87 9.36 16.92
C GLU A 120 -2.83 7.98 16.26
N ALA A 121 -2.74 6.91 17.05
CA ALA A 121 -2.77 5.55 16.51
C ALA A 121 -4.08 5.27 15.77
N ALA A 122 -5.22 5.68 16.31
CA ALA A 122 -6.52 5.53 15.67
C ALA A 122 -6.59 6.29 14.32
N ARG A 123 -6.05 7.51 14.26
CA ARG A 123 -5.98 8.31 13.02
C ARG A 123 -5.09 7.63 11.96
N ILE A 124 -3.93 7.10 12.36
CA ILE A 124 -3.03 6.40 11.44
C ILE A 124 -3.66 5.09 10.96
N ALA A 125 -4.27 4.31 11.86
CA ALA A 125 -4.96 3.07 11.51
C ALA A 125 -6.11 3.31 10.52
N ALA A 126 -6.92 4.35 10.73
CA ALA A 126 -7.97 4.75 9.79
C ALA A 126 -7.41 5.16 8.43
N PHE A 127 -6.27 5.88 8.42
CA PHE A 127 -5.57 6.25 7.20
C PHE A 127 -5.10 5.01 6.44
N MET A 128 -4.52 4.01 7.11
CA MET A 128 -4.05 2.78 6.46
C MET A 128 -5.19 2.00 5.80
N GLY A 129 -6.36 1.95 6.42
CA GLY A 129 -7.55 1.37 5.78
C GLY A 129 -8.02 2.16 4.54
N ALA A 130 -7.89 3.50 4.55
CA ALA A 130 -8.19 4.34 3.38
C ALA A 130 -7.13 4.16 2.28
N HIS A 131 -5.86 4.01 2.66
CA HIS A 131 -4.72 3.70 1.81
C HIS A 131 -5.00 2.46 0.95
N GLU A 132 -5.29 1.33 1.57
CA GLU A 132 -5.57 0.10 0.82
C GLU A 132 -6.81 0.20 -0.08
N ARG A 133 -7.86 0.86 0.38
CA ARG A 133 -9.03 1.12 -0.48
C ARG A 133 -8.69 1.95 -1.71
N ALA A 134 -7.78 2.91 -1.59
CA ALA A 134 -7.35 3.74 -2.72
C ALA A 134 -6.55 2.94 -3.75
N LEU A 135 -5.73 1.97 -3.32
CA LEU A 135 -5.01 1.04 -4.20
C LEU A 135 -5.99 0.14 -4.97
N VAL A 136 -7.00 -0.40 -4.27
CA VAL A 136 -8.08 -1.16 -4.92
C VAL A 136 -8.81 -0.31 -5.95
N ALA A 137 -9.19 0.92 -5.60
CA ALA A 137 -9.89 1.83 -6.49
C ALA A 137 -9.05 2.21 -7.73
N LEU A 138 -7.73 2.42 -7.57
CA LEU A 138 -6.82 2.63 -8.69
C LEU A 138 -6.83 1.41 -9.63
N SER A 139 -6.73 0.21 -9.07
CA SER A 139 -6.75 -1.04 -9.86
C SER A 139 -8.05 -1.18 -10.66
N ASP A 140 -9.20 -0.92 -10.02
CA ASP A 140 -10.50 -0.93 -10.68
C ASP A 140 -10.60 0.12 -11.79
N ASN A 141 -10.08 1.31 -11.56
CA ASN A 141 -10.05 2.39 -12.53
C ASN A 141 -9.23 2.03 -13.78
N ILE A 142 -8.10 1.32 -13.61
CA ILE A 142 -7.32 0.83 -14.76
C ILE A 142 -8.11 -0.20 -15.55
N VAL A 143 -8.75 -1.16 -14.86
CA VAL A 143 -9.57 -2.19 -15.51
C VAL A 143 -10.75 -1.55 -16.25
N ALA A 144 -11.35 -0.52 -15.69
CA ALA A 144 -12.46 0.21 -16.30
C ALA A 144 -12.04 1.20 -17.41
N GLY A 145 -10.75 1.41 -17.64
CA GLY A 145 -10.24 2.38 -18.61
C GLY A 145 -10.52 3.83 -18.22
N ALA A 146 -10.53 4.14 -16.93
CA ALA A 146 -10.79 5.49 -16.43
C ALA A 146 -9.69 6.48 -16.92
N PRO A 147 -10.05 7.74 -17.21
CA PRO A 147 -9.10 8.73 -17.77
C PRO A 147 -8.01 9.15 -16.77
N ASP A 148 -8.26 9.01 -15.47
CA ASP A 148 -7.31 9.31 -14.39
C ASP A 148 -7.35 8.20 -13.33
N PRO A 149 -6.77 7.03 -13.62
CA PRO A 149 -6.88 5.90 -12.72
C PRO A 149 -6.13 6.10 -11.39
N ALA A 150 -5.09 6.93 -11.36
CA ALA A 150 -4.30 7.21 -10.17
C ALA A 150 -4.94 8.23 -9.21
N ALA A 151 -6.06 8.85 -9.56
CA ALA A 151 -6.70 9.90 -8.75
C ALA A 151 -6.94 9.49 -7.28
N PRO A 152 -7.45 8.28 -6.95
CA PRO A 152 -7.66 7.88 -5.56
C PRO A 152 -6.37 7.85 -4.72
N VAL A 153 -5.28 7.37 -5.31
CA VAL A 153 -3.96 7.31 -4.67
C VAL A 153 -3.35 8.70 -4.56
N SER A 154 -3.36 9.46 -5.65
CA SER A 154 -2.78 10.82 -5.69
C SER A 154 -3.44 11.77 -4.67
N ALA A 155 -4.73 11.59 -4.38
CA ALA A 155 -5.46 12.40 -3.41
C ALA A 155 -5.00 12.19 -1.95
N LEU A 156 -4.36 11.06 -1.65
CA LEU A 156 -3.87 10.71 -0.31
C LEU A 156 -2.36 10.94 -0.14
N LEU A 157 -1.62 11.18 -1.23
CA LEU A 157 -0.19 11.46 -1.19
C LEU A 157 0.08 12.85 -0.57
N SER A 158 1.05 12.90 0.33
CA SER A 158 1.62 14.15 0.86
C SER A 158 2.55 14.81 -0.17
N PHE A 159 3.20 14.01 -1.00
CA PHE A 159 4.13 14.42 -2.06
C PHE A 159 3.73 13.80 -3.41
N PRO A 160 2.62 14.24 -4.02
CA PRO A 160 2.15 13.66 -5.27
C PRO A 160 3.15 13.90 -6.42
N LEU A 161 3.28 12.90 -7.28
CA LEU A 161 4.13 13.00 -8.47
C LEU A 161 3.48 13.92 -9.51
N PRO A 162 4.31 14.60 -10.35
CA PRO A 162 3.79 15.41 -11.46
C PRO A 162 3.15 14.49 -12.52
N ARG A 163 1.97 14.88 -12.97
CA ARG A 163 1.29 14.16 -14.06
C ARG A 163 2.04 14.35 -15.39
N PRO A 164 2.13 13.29 -16.22
CA PRO A 164 2.68 13.46 -17.57
C PRO A 164 1.81 14.41 -18.39
N ALA A 165 2.45 15.16 -19.29
CA ALA A 165 1.72 15.95 -20.28
C ALA A 165 0.87 15.00 -21.17
N ARG A 166 -0.34 15.44 -21.51
CA ARG A 166 -1.22 14.69 -22.41
C ARG A 166 -0.71 14.76 -23.85
#